data_fc18ae6f3ade7aed3703e7ee4ac8fcbe
#
_entry.id   fc18ae6f3ade7aed3703e7ee4ac8fcbe
#
_cell.length_a   1.000
_cell.length_b   1.000
_cell.length_c   1.000
_cell.angle_alpha   90.00
_cell.angle_beta   90.00
_cell.angle_gamma   90.00
#
_symmetry.space_group_name_H-M   'P 1'
#
loop_
_entity.id
_entity.type
_entity.pdbx_description
1 polymer ?
#
loop_
_entity_poly.entity_id
_entity_poly.type
_entity_poly.pdbx_seq_one_letter_code
_entity_poly.pdbx_strand_id
1 'polypeptide(L)'
;MKNSIDAHIEFSFKGETYSLLETIDLDNFPELGASQPSLHAILARKHGIDTYSYLYEVMEQEEIRFDNAHGLAADFLTDGAFDLEAFFAGRQRLKTFSQLQAIATRELGIDDLAQHPELKNALTQAYELGRTHHAL
;
A
#
# COMPACT_ATOMS: atom_id res chain seq x y z
N MET A 1 -5.86 9.53 -10.20
CA MET A 1 -6.40 8.17 -10.04
C MET A 1 -6.37 7.80 -8.58
N LYS A 2 -7.51 7.35 -8.08
CA LYS A 2 -7.64 7.02 -6.66
C LYS A 2 -7.35 5.54 -6.42
N ASN A 3 -6.55 5.24 -5.41
CA ASN A 3 -6.23 3.86 -5.04
C ASN A 3 -7.13 3.41 -3.89
N SER A 4 -7.86 2.34 -4.13
CA SER A 4 -8.75 1.77 -3.11
C SER A 4 -8.86 0.27 -3.29
N ILE A 5 -9.28 -0.42 -2.23
CA ILE A 5 -9.50 -1.85 -2.26
C ILE A 5 -10.55 -2.22 -1.21
N ASP A 6 -11.36 -3.22 -1.51
CA ASP A 6 -12.31 -3.76 -0.56
C ASP A 6 -11.64 -4.89 0.22
N ALA A 7 -11.73 -4.81 1.55
CA ALA A 7 -11.21 -5.83 2.45
C ALA A 7 -12.37 -6.53 3.14
N HIS A 8 -12.34 -7.85 3.16
CA HIS A 8 -13.39 -8.67 3.75
C HIS A 8 -12.78 -9.73 4.66
N ILE A 9 -13.36 -9.89 5.84
CA ILE A 9 -12.97 -10.94 6.77
C ILE A 9 -14.22 -11.56 7.38
N GLU A 10 -14.22 -12.89 7.51
CA GLU A 10 -15.32 -13.62 8.11
C GLU A 10 -14.78 -14.53 9.19
N PHE A 11 -15.39 -14.49 10.36
CA PHE A 11 -14.98 -15.33 11.48
C PHE A 11 -16.17 -15.62 12.39
N SER A 12 -16.05 -16.66 13.23
CA SER A 12 -17.10 -17.06 14.18
C SER A 12 -16.58 -16.98 15.59
N PHE A 13 -17.43 -16.50 16.49
CA PHE A 13 -17.11 -16.38 17.91
C PHE A 13 -18.38 -16.62 18.74
N LYS A 14 -18.31 -17.57 19.67
CA LYS A 14 -19.43 -17.93 20.57
C LYS A 14 -20.73 -18.21 19.82
N GLY A 15 -20.61 -18.92 18.69
CA GLY A 15 -21.76 -19.32 17.89
C GLY A 15 -22.30 -18.27 16.96
N GLU A 16 -21.72 -17.08 16.95
CA GLU A 16 -22.10 -16.01 16.02
C GLU A 16 -21.07 -15.88 14.92
N THR A 17 -21.54 -15.63 13.69
CA THR A 17 -20.69 -15.39 12.55
C THR A 17 -20.61 -13.89 12.28
N TYR A 18 -19.39 -13.40 12.15
CA TYR A 18 -19.12 -12.00 11.84
C TYR A 18 -18.58 -11.90 10.43
N SER A 19 -19.13 -11.01 9.64
CA SER A 19 -18.68 -10.75 8.28
C SER A 19 -18.47 -9.24 8.16
N LEU A 20 -17.21 -8.83 8.03
CA LEU A 20 -16.83 -7.42 7.98
C LEU A 20 -16.33 -7.07 6.60
N LEU A 21 -16.87 -6.00 6.02
CA LEU A 21 -16.48 -5.51 4.71
C LEU A 21 -16.22 -4.02 4.81
N GLU A 22 -15.06 -3.57 4.35
CA GLU A 22 -14.71 -2.16 4.30
C GLU A 22 -13.97 -1.84 3.01
N THR A 23 -14.28 -0.69 2.45
CA THR A 23 -13.48 -0.12 1.36
C THR A 23 -12.37 0.72 1.98
N ILE A 24 -11.14 0.40 1.65
CA ILE A 24 -9.97 1.09 2.21
C ILE A 24 -9.46 2.09 1.19
N ASP A 25 -9.35 3.35 1.61
CA ASP A 25 -8.73 4.41 0.81
C ASP A 25 -7.22 4.34 1.01
N LEU A 26 -6.53 3.73 0.05
CA LEU A 26 -5.09 3.51 0.15
C LEU A 26 -4.28 4.80 0.01
N ASP A 27 -4.86 5.85 -0.59
CA ASP A 27 -4.17 7.13 -0.74
C ASP A 27 -4.04 7.86 0.60
N ASN A 28 -4.98 7.62 1.51
CA ASN A 28 -4.96 8.21 2.85
C ASN A 28 -4.53 7.20 3.91
N PHE A 29 -4.09 6.02 3.49
CA PHE A 29 -3.61 5.00 4.41
C PHE A 29 -2.19 5.36 4.85
N PRO A 30 -1.90 5.36 6.16
CA PRO A 30 -0.56 5.68 6.63
C PRO A 30 0.46 4.66 6.11
N GLU A 31 1.66 5.13 5.83
CA GLU A 31 2.73 4.27 5.36
C GLU A 31 3.09 3.24 6.44
N LEU A 32 3.46 2.04 6.01
CA LEU A 32 3.85 0.98 6.93
C LEU A 32 5.14 1.35 7.67
N GLY A 33 5.08 1.25 8.98
CA GLY A 33 6.23 1.44 9.85
C GLY A 33 6.03 0.62 11.13
N ALA A 34 7.02 0.63 12.01
CA ALA A 34 6.99 -0.19 13.22
C ALA A 34 5.82 0.12 14.15
N SER A 35 5.30 1.35 14.09
CA SER A 35 4.18 1.79 14.93
C SER A 35 2.82 1.73 14.22
N GLN A 36 2.77 1.23 12.98
CA GLN A 36 1.53 1.19 12.22
C GLN A 36 0.63 0.06 12.71
N PRO A 37 -0.68 0.30 12.84
CA PRO A 37 -1.61 -0.77 13.17
C PRO A 37 -1.76 -1.73 11.99
N SER A 38 -2.06 -2.99 12.28
CA SER A 38 -2.32 -3.99 11.25
C SER A 38 -3.66 -3.70 10.57
N LEU A 39 -3.87 -4.30 9.38
CA LEU A 39 -5.17 -4.20 8.71
C LEU A 39 -6.28 -4.77 9.56
N HIS A 40 -6.02 -5.86 10.30
CA HIS A 40 -6.99 -6.42 11.23
C HIS A 40 -7.43 -5.38 12.27
N ALA A 41 -6.47 -4.66 12.84
CA ALA A 41 -6.77 -3.62 13.83
C ALA A 41 -7.59 -2.48 13.22
N ILE A 42 -7.28 -2.09 12.00
CA ILE A 42 -8.02 -1.02 11.30
C ILE A 42 -9.47 -1.45 11.05
N LEU A 43 -9.68 -2.68 10.55
CA LEU A 43 -11.02 -3.20 10.33
C LEU A 43 -11.80 -3.31 11.64
N ALA A 44 -11.15 -3.78 12.70
CA ALA A 44 -11.77 -3.90 14.01
C ALA A 44 -12.26 -2.55 14.53
N ARG A 45 -11.44 -1.52 14.43
CA ARG A 45 -11.81 -0.18 14.87
C ARG A 45 -12.97 0.40 14.08
N LYS A 46 -12.99 0.17 12.77
CA LYS A 46 -14.08 0.64 11.91
C LYS A 46 -15.41 -0.02 12.26
N HIS A 47 -15.40 -1.23 12.81
CA HIS A 47 -16.58 -1.98 13.17
C HIS A 47 -16.85 -2.00 14.68
N GLY A 48 -16.12 -1.19 15.44
CA GLY A 48 -16.35 -1.06 16.87
C GLY A 48 -15.88 -2.25 17.70
N ILE A 49 -14.94 -3.05 17.18
CA ILE A 49 -14.38 -4.19 17.89
C ILE A 49 -13.15 -3.72 18.68
N ASP A 50 -13.14 -3.99 19.97
CA ASP A 50 -12.02 -3.65 20.86
C ASP A 50 -10.84 -4.58 20.54
N THR A 51 -9.68 -3.99 20.20
CA THR A 51 -8.48 -4.73 19.85
C THR A 51 -7.86 -5.49 21.03
N TYR A 52 -8.35 -5.25 22.25
CA TYR A 52 -7.91 -5.97 23.44
C TYR A 52 -8.89 -7.08 23.85
N SER A 53 -9.92 -7.36 23.03
CA SER A 53 -10.93 -8.36 23.33
C SER A 53 -10.57 -9.74 22.76
N TYR A 54 -11.18 -10.79 23.33
CA TYR A 54 -11.07 -12.14 22.77
C TYR A 54 -11.66 -12.23 21.36
N LEU A 55 -12.70 -11.43 21.11
CA LEU A 55 -13.30 -11.35 19.77
C LEU A 55 -12.26 -10.94 18.73
N TYR A 56 -11.44 -9.94 19.06
CA TYR A 56 -10.37 -9.52 18.19
C TYR A 56 -9.31 -10.59 18.00
N GLU A 57 -8.96 -11.33 19.06
CA GLU A 57 -7.99 -12.42 18.96
C GLU A 57 -8.45 -13.49 17.98
N VAL A 58 -9.75 -13.81 17.99
CA VAL A 58 -10.31 -14.77 17.02
C VAL A 58 -10.26 -14.18 15.61
N MET A 59 -10.61 -12.92 15.47
CA MET A 59 -10.56 -12.22 14.19
C MET A 59 -9.14 -12.24 13.59
N GLU A 60 -8.11 -12.04 14.40
CA GLU A 60 -6.72 -12.03 13.93
C GLU A 60 -6.28 -13.39 13.36
N GLN A 61 -6.92 -14.48 13.74
CA GLN A 61 -6.60 -15.80 13.23
C GLN A 61 -7.11 -16.02 11.81
N GLU A 62 -8.04 -15.20 11.35
CA GLU A 62 -8.61 -15.32 10.03
C GLU A 62 -7.88 -14.40 9.03
N GLU A 63 -7.80 -14.89 7.80
CA GLU A 63 -7.16 -14.17 6.73
C GLU A 63 -8.10 -13.13 6.13
N ILE A 64 -7.61 -11.92 5.90
CA ILE A 64 -8.36 -10.89 5.21
C ILE A 64 -8.31 -11.18 3.71
N ARG A 65 -9.46 -11.18 3.07
CA ARG A 65 -9.57 -11.34 1.63
C ARG A 65 -9.83 -9.99 0.99
N PHE A 66 -9.28 -9.80 -0.19
CA PHE A 66 -9.35 -8.53 -0.89
C PHE A 66 -10.00 -8.69 -2.25
N ASP A 67 -10.64 -7.60 -2.71
CA ASP A 67 -11.42 -7.60 -3.91
C ASP A 67 -11.59 -6.16 -4.39
N ASN A 68 -12.02 -5.99 -5.63
CA ASN A 68 -12.43 -4.70 -6.17
C ASN A 68 -11.36 -3.61 -5.99
N ALA A 69 -10.13 -3.92 -6.41
CA ALA A 69 -9.02 -2.98 -6.34
C ALA A 69 -9.10 -1.96 -7.48
N HIS A 70 -8.83 -0.71 -7.14
CA HIS A 70 -8.81 0.40 -8.11
C HIS A 70 -7.46 1.09 -8.10
N GLY A 71 -7.07 1.62 -9.25
CA GLY A 71 -5.80 2.32 -9.42
C GLY A 71 -4.63 1.34 -9.44
N LEU A 72 -3.48 1.79 -8.96
CA LEU A 72 -2.28 0.95 -8.90
C LEU A 72 -2.50 -0.31 -8.06
N ALA A 73 -3.40 -0.25 -7.09
CA ALA A 73 -3.69 -1.39 -6.22
C ALA A 73 -4.10 -2.63 -7.00
N ALA A 74 -4.75 -2.46 -8.15
CA ALA A 74 -5.20 -3.59 -8.97
C ALA A 74 -4.04 -4.48 -9.42
N ASP A 75 -2.84 -3.91 -9.58
CA ASP A 75 -1.66 -4.67 -10.02
C ASP A 75 -1.10 -5.58 -8.94
N PHE A 76 -1.51 -5.39 -7.70
CA PHE A 76 -1.00 -6.13 -6.55
C PHE A 76 -2.04 -7.06 -5.92
N LEU A 77 -3.19 -7.21 -6.58
CA LEU A 77 -4.25 -8.11 -6.13
C LEU A 77 -4.21 -9.39 -6.97
N THR A 78 -4.08 -10.54 -6.32
CA THR A 78 -4.06 -11.85 -6.99
C THR A 78 -4.87 -12.84 -6.17
N ASP A 79 -5.96 -13.37 -6.75
CA ASP A 79 -6.80 -14.42 -6.14
C ASP A 79 -7.22 -14.12 -4.70
N GLY A 80 -7.63 -12.88 -4.44
CA GLY A 80 -8.10 -12.47 -3.12
C GLY A 80 -6.99 -12.11 -2.14
N ALA A 81 -5.72 -12.20 -2.55
CA ALA A 81 -4.57 -11.79 -1.73
C ALA A 81 -4.01 -10.47 -2.26
N PHE A 82 -3.81 -9.52 -1.37
CA PHE A 82 -3.27 -8.22 -1.71
C PHE A 82 -1.92 -8.02 -1.03
N ASP A 83 -0.89 -7.71 -1.83
CA ASP A 83 0.45 -7.45 -1.31
C ASP A 83 0.58 -5.96 -0.98
N LEU A 84 0.27 -5.61 0.25
CA LEU A 84 0.27 -4.22 0.72
C LEU A 84 1.67 -3.62 0.69
N GLU A 85 2.68 -4.38 1.08
CA GLU A 85 4.06 -3.89 1.06
C GLU A 85 4.52 -3.59 -0.37
N ALA A 86 4.24 -4.48 -1.30
CA ALA A 86 4.58 -4.28 -2.70
C ALA A 86 3.83 -3.08 -3.29
N PHE A 87 2.56 -2.88 -2.89
CA PHE A 87 1.80 -1.72 -3.32
C PHE A 87 2.46 -0.42 -2.86
N PHE A 88 2.84 -0.31 -1.59
CA PHE A 88 3.48 0.89 -1.08
C PHE A 88 4.84 1.13 -1.73
N ALA A 89 5.61 0.08 -1.97
CA ALA A 89 6.89 0.20 -2.67
C ALA A 89 6.68 0.67 -4.11
N GLY A 90 5.67 0.14 -4.79
CA GLY A 90 5.34 0.55 -6.15
C GLY A 90 4.88 2.00 -6.23
N ARG A 91 4.04 2.42 -5.27
CA ARG A 91 3.59 3.80 -5.19
C ARG A 91 4.78 4.75 -4.97
N GLN A 92 5.72 4.38 -4.12
CA GLN A 92 6.91 5.18 -3.87
C GLN A 92 7.79 5.27 -5.12
N ARG A 93 7.94 4.17 -5.86
CA ARG A 93 8.68 4.18 -7.13
C ARG A 93 8.06 5.12 -8.16
N LEU A 94 6.75 5.14 -8.27
CA LEU A 94 6.05 6.05 -9.17
C LEU A 94 6.25 7.50 -8.76
N LYS A 95 6.19 7.78 -7.47
CA LYS A 95 6.42 9.12 -6.94
C LYS A 95 7.84 9.57 -7.25
N THR A 96 8.83 8.71 -7.02
CA THR A 96 10.23 8.99 -7.30
C THR A 96 10.43 9.25 -8.79
N PHE A 97 9.87 8.39 -9.64
CA PHE A 97 9.97 8.57 -11.09
C PHE A 97 9.39 9.91 -11.52
N SER A 98 8.25 10.30 -10.97
CA SER A 98 7.61 11.58 -11.27
C SER A 98 8.51 12.76 -10.88
N GLN A 99 9.19 12.67 -9.74
CA GLN A 99 10.13 13.70 -9.30
C GLN A 99 11.36 13.76 -10.21
N LEU A 100 11.89 12.62 -10.62
CA LEU A 100 13.02 12.55 -11.54
C LEU A 100 12.64 13.10 -12.91
N GLN A 101 11.41 12.80 -13.36
CA GLN A 101 10.89 13.34 -14.62
C GLN A 101 10.85 14.89 -14.58
N ALA A 102 10.37 15.45 -13.48
CA ALA A 102 10.31 16.90 -13.32
C ALA A 102 11.69 17.54 -13.39
N ILE A 103 12.68 16.92 -12.77
CA ILE A 103 14.07 17.39 -12.80
C ILE A 103 14.60 17.33 -14.23
N ALA A 104 14.39 16.21 -14.93
CA ALA A 104 14.87 16.02 -16.29
C ALA A 104 14.25 17.05 -17.25
N THR A 105 12.97 17.34 -17.10
CA THR A 105 12.28 18.33 -17.89
C THR A 105 12.85 19.72 -17.64
N ARG A 106 13.03 20.08 -16.37
CA ARG A 106 13.53 21.41 -16.00
C ARG A 106 14.97 21.64 -16.42
N GLU A 107 15.85 20.68 -16.20
CA GLU A 107 17.30 20.85 -16.40
C GLU A 107 17.77 20.45 -17.78
N LEU A 108 17.13 19.50 -18.41
CA LEU A 108 17.59 18.91 -19.67
C LEU A 108 16.59 19.04 -20.81
N GLY A 109 15.39 19.55 -20.54
CA GLY A 109 14.34 19.68 -21.55
C GLY A 109 13.80 18.35 -22.06
N ILE A 110 13.91 17.32 -21.26
CA ILE A 110 13.43 15.97 -21.61
C ILE A 110 11.96 15.84 -21.24
N ASP A 111 11.09 15.67 -22.25
CA ASP A 111 9.65 15.59 -22.03
C ASP A 111 9.19 14.24 -21.49
N ASP A 112 9.88 13.16 -21.87
CA ASP A 112 9.52 11.81 -21.42
C ASP A 112 10.79 11.02 -21.09
N LEU A 113 11.05 10.90 -19.80
CA LEU A 113 12.23 10.19 -19.30
C LEU A 113 12.20 8.69 -19.66
N ALA A 114 11.01 8.10 -19.82
CA ALA A 114 10.88 6.70 -20.18
C ALA A 114 11.47 6.40 -21.57
N GLN A 115 11.57 7.40 -22.45
CA GLN A 115 12.17 7.25 -23.76
C GLN A 115 13.69 7.40 -23.75
N HIS A 116 14.26 7.66 -22.57
CA HIS A 116 15.69 7.79 -22.37
C HIS A 116 16.15 6.81 -21.28
N PRO A 117 16.12 5.48 -21.55
CA PRO A 117 16.34 4.48 -20.51
C PRO A 117 17.69 4.58 -19.82
N GLU A 118 18.73 4.96 -20.54
CA GLU A 118 20.06 5.13 -19.94
C GLU A 118 20.06 6.26 -18.91
N LEU A 119 19.44 7.38 -19.26
CA LEU A 119 19.34 8.53 -18.36
C LEU A 119 18.43 8.22 -17.17
N LYS A 120 17.31 7.55 -17.43
CA LYS A 120 16.41 7.10 -16.36
C LYS A 120 17.14 6.21 -15.37
N ASN A 121 17.94 5.27 -15.86
CA ASN A 121 18.71 4.37 -15.01
C ASN A 121 19.76 5.13 -14.20
N ALA A 122 20.46 6.07 -14.84
CA ALA A 122 21.48 6.88 -14.16
C ALA A 122 20.87 7.72 -13.03
N LEU A 123 19.76 8.37 -13.30
CA LEU A 123 19.08 9.18 -12.29
C LEU A 123 18.52 8.34 -11.15
N THR A 124 17.97 7.17 -11.46
CA THR A 124 17.46 6.24 -10.46
C THR A 124 18.59 5.74 -9.56
N GLN A 125 19.74 5.38 -10.14
CA GLN A 125 20.89 4.94 -9.37
C GLN A 125 21.44 6.05 -8.48
N ALA A 126 21.50 7.28 -9.00
CA ALA A 126 21.94 8.44 -8.22
C ALA A 126 21.01 8.69 -7.04
N TYR A 127 19.69 8.59 -7.27
CA TYR A 127 18.70 8.74 -6.22
C TYR A 127 18.86 7.67 -5.13
N GLU A 128 19.02 6.41 -5.55
CA GLU A 128 19.18 5.31 -4.59
C GLU A 128 20.47 5.45 -3.79
N LEU A 129 21.55 5.87 -4.43
CA LEU A 129 22.81 6.12 -3.76
C LEU A 129 22.67 7.21 -2.69
N GLY A 130 22.02 8.31 -3.04
CA GLY A 130 21.78 9.39 -2.08
C GLY A 130 20.89 8.96 -0.92
N ARG A 131 19.87 8.17 -1.21
CA ARG A 131 18.94 7.66 -0.19
C ARG A 131 19.64 6.73 0.81
N THR A 132 20.52 5.86 0.33
CA THR A 132 21.22 4.93 1.21
C THR A 132 22.33 5.58 2.02
N HIS A 133 22.84 6.74 1.60
CA HIS A 133 23.94 7.44 2.27
C HIS A 133 23.52 8.69 3.01
N HIS A 134 22.25 9.07 2.95
CA HIS A 134 21.81 10.35 3.52
C HIS A 134 21.87 10.38 5.05
N ALA A 135 21.99 9.23 5.70
CA ALA A 135 22.10 9.12 7.15
C ALA A 135 23.53 9.37 7.68
N LEU A 136 24.48 9.60 6.79
CA LEU A 136 25.88 9.84 7.18
C LEU A 136 26.09 11.22 7.78
#